data_81a4ad21cb3cb479a69f598dfbbc0ef4
#
_entry.id   81a4ad21cb3cb479a69f598dfbbc0ef4
#
_cell.length_a   1.000
_cell.length_b   1.000
_cell.length_c   1.000
_cell.angle_alpha   90.00
_cell.angle_beta   90.00
_cell.angle_gamma   90.00
#
_symmetry.space_group_name_H-M   'P 1'
#
loop_
_entity.id
_entity.type
_entity.pdbx_description
1 polymer ?
#
loop_
_entity_poly.entity_id
_entity_poly.type
_entity_poly.pdbx_seq_one_letter_code
_entity_poly.pdbx_strand_id
1 'polypeptide(L)'
;MARISEIVKAESETPANVIRLSRVQNGFVRAYNKSAWKFYLFIQQYKLKRMYVKSINAETVSLGFREENLHHVVECRQFTSTELGYDLLLKEDEKCGDDDAYEQWFSAIPINDQSSSDFDALPLAGANAEKEAIRRIRTFPLERKTPLNCQLFLAEIKELYY
;
A
#
# COMPACT_ATOMS: atom_id res chain seq x y z
N MET A 1 -9.87 19.24 1.93
CA MET A 1 -9.11 18.04 1.50
C MET A 1 -8.46 18.34 0.15
N ALA A 2 -7.18 18.04 0.00
CA ALA A 2 -6.45 18.30 -1.22
C ALA A 2 -6.96 17.43 -2.38
N ARG A 3 -7.03 18.00 -3.56
CA ARG A 3 -7.37 17.27 -4.78
C ARG A 3 -6.18 16.42 -5.23
N ILE A 4 -6.44 15.32 -5.91
CA ILE A 4 -5.38 14.44 -6.41
C ILE A 4 -4.38 15.18 -7.31
N SER A 5 -4.84 16.16 -8.07
CA SER A 5 -3.98 17.01 -8.91
C SER A 5 -2.99 17.84 -8.10
N GLU A 6 -3.42 18.37 -6.96
CA GLU A 6 -2.57 19.14 -6.04
C GLU A 6 -1.55 18.23 -5.36
N ILE A 7 -2.00 17.04 -4.94
CA ILE A 7 -1.14 16.03 -4.31
C ILE A 7 -0.03 15.57 -5.27
N VAL A 8 -0.39 15.22 -6.50
CA VAL A 8 0.57 14.75 -7.51
C VAL A 8 1.53 15.86 -7.93
N LYS A 9 1.05 17.11 -8.03
CA LYS A 9 1.91 18.25 -8.28
C LYS A 9 2.90 18.47 -7.14
N ALA A 10 2.44 18.48 -5.91
CA ALA A 10 3.30 18.62 -4.74
C ALA A 10 4.32 17.46 -4.63
N GLU A 11 3.93 16.26 -5.04
CA GLU A 11 4.82 15.10 -5.10
C GLU A 11 5.93 15.30 -6.14
N SER A 12 5.61 15.81 -7.32
CA SER A 12 6.60 16.05 -8.38
C SER A 12 7.67 17.09 -7.99
N GLU A 13 7.35 18.00 -7.09
CA GLU A 13 8.25 18.99 -6.52
C GLU A 13 9.05 18.50 -5.31
N THR A 14 8.83 17.25 -4.89
CA THR A 14 9.46 16.67 -3.71
C THR A 14 10.94 16.37 -3.96
N PRO A 15 11.86 16.74 -3.05
CA PRO A 15 13.29 16.42 -3.16
C PRO A 15 13.56 14.92 -3.27
N ALA A 16 14.69 14.54 -3.87
CA ALA A 16 15.06 13.15 -4.09
C ALA A 16 15.25 12.33 -2.80
N ASN A 17 15.61 12.98 -1.71
CA ASN A 17 15.81 12.36 -0.39
C ASN A 17 14.56 12.35 0.50
N VAL A 18 13.42 12.75 -0.03
CA VAL A 18 12.15 12.85 0.71
C VAL A 18 11.10 11.95 0.10
N ILE A 19 10.32 11.28 0.95
CA ILE A 19 9.10 10.55 0.57
C ILE A 19 7.93 11.35 1.09
N ARG A 20 7.05 11.79 0.20
CA ARG A 20 5.84 12.52 0.56
C ARG A 20 4.66 11.57 0.72
N LEU A 21 4.07 11.60 1.89
CA LEU A 21 2.85 10.88 2.24
C LEU A 21 1.70 11.87 2.37
N SER A 22 0.62 11.63 1.64
CA SER A 22 -0.56 12.50 1.67
C SER A 22 -1.69 11.85 2.45
N ARG A 23 -2.31 12.62 3.34
CA ARG A 23 -3.55 12.20 4.01
C ARG A 23 -4.69 12.16 3.02
N VAL A 24 -5.40 11.05 3.01
CA VAL A 24 -6.62 10.87 2.24
C VAL A 24 -7.80 10.59 3.17
N GLN A 25 -8.99 10.48 2.61
CA GLN A 25 -10.18 10.23 3.42
C GLN A 25 -10.07 8.96 4.26
N ASN A 26 -10.85 8.90 5.32
CA ASN A 26 -11.02 7.73 6.20
C ASN A 26 -9.76 7.29 6.96
N GLY A 27 -8.84 8.21 7.29
CA GLY A 27 -7.67 7.89 8.09
C GLY A 27 -6.61 7.06 7.36
N PHE A 28 -6.54 7.20 6.04
CA PHE A 28 -5.49 6.61 5.23
C PHE A 28 -4.43 7.63 4.82
N VAL A 29 -3.23 7.12 4.64
CA VAL A 29 -2.08 7.86 4.11
C VAL A 29 -1.64 7.19 2.83
N ARG A 30 -1.33 7.95 1.80
CA ARG A 30 -0.88 7.45 0.51
C ARG A 30 0.38 8.14 0.02
N ALA A 31 1.25 7.33 -0.59
CA ALA A 31 2.36 7.82 -1.40
C ALA A 31 2.01 7.67 -2.88
N TYR A 32 2.48 8.62 -3.71
CA TYR A 32 2.23 8.63 -5.15
C TYR A 32 3.54 8.62 -5.94
N ASN A 33 3.50 8.07 -7.14
CA ASN A 33 4.59 8.10 -8.12
C ASN A 33 5.98 7.80 -7.53
N LYS A 34 6.91 8.72 -7.60
CA LYS A 34 8.29 8.55 -7.10
C LYS A 34 8.34 8.34 -5.58
N SER A 35 7.46 8.97 -4.82
CA SER A 35 7.34 8.73 -3.38
C SER A 35 6.84 7.31 -3.09
N ALA A 36 5.91 6.78 -3.86
CA ALA A 36 5.47 5.39 -3.76
C ALA A 36 6.60 4.42 -4.09
N TRP A 37 7.38 4.69 -5.12
CA TRP A 37 8.55 3.89 -5.51
C TRP A 37 9.61 3.84 -4.40
N LYS A 38 9.99 4.99 -3.85
CA LYS A 38 10.94 5.08 -2.73
C LYS A 38 10.45 4.32 -1.50
N PHE A 39 9.19 4.51 -1.16
CA PHE A 39 8.56 3.82 -0.03
C PHE A 39 8.58 2.31 -0.20
N TYR A 40 8.23 1.82 -1.39
CA TYR A 40 8.24 0.40 -1.73
C TYR A 40 9.64 -0.22 -1.67
N LEU A 41 10.67 0.51 -2.10
CA LEU A 41 12.05 0.03 -2.07
C LEU A 41 12.68 0.03 -0.68
N PHE A 42 12.45 1.06 0.11
CA PHE A 42 13.24 1.33 1.32
C PHE A 42 12.50 1.14 2.64
N ILE A 43 11.19 1.13 2.63
CA ILE A 43 10.40 1.06 3.85
C ILE A 43 9.61 -0.24 3.91
N GLN A 44 8.57 -0.37 3.11
CA GLN A 44 7.72 -1.56 3.11
C GLN A 44 6.99 -1.73 1.78
N GLN A 45 6.86 -2.98 1.35
CA GLN A 45 6.18 -3.35 0.12
C GLN A 45 4.68 -3.50 0.38
N TYR A 46 3.94 -2.42 0.17
CA TYR A 46 2.49 -2.44 0.13
C TYR A 46 1.95 -2.67 -1.28
N LYS A 47 0.67 -2.96 -1.38
CA LYS A 47 -0.01 -3.13 -2.67
C LYS A 47 0.07 -1.83 -3.48
N LEU A 48 0.62 -1.95 -4.68
CA LEU A 48 0.69 -0.86 -5.64
C LEU A 48 -0.59 -0.83 -6.49
N LYS A 49 -1.09 0.37 -6.71
CA LYS A 49 -2.24 0.62 -7.58
C LYS A 49 -1.84 1.63 -8.65
N ARG A 50 -1.85 1.20 -9.90
CA ARG A 50 -1.68 2.08 -11.07
C ARG A 50 -3.03 2.40 -11.66
N MET A 51 -3.32 3.70 -11.81
CA MET A 51 -4.59 4.17 -12.32
C MET A 51 -4.40 5.39 -13.22
N TYR A 52 -5.28 5.54 -14.19
CA TYR A 52 -5.36 6.76 -14.98
C TYR A 52 -6.22 7.81 -14.28
N VAL A 53 -5.65 8.98 -14.06
CA VAL A 53 -6.33 10.09 -13.37
C VAL A 53 -6.73 11.15 -14.39
N LYS A 54 -8.01 11.23 -14.67
CA LYS A 54 -8.58 12.16 -15.68
C LYS A 54 -8.28 13.64 -15.39
N SER A 55 -8.26 14.02 -14.11
CA SER A 55 -8.04 15.42 -13.71
C SER A 55 -6.66 15.96 -14.05
N ILE A 56 -5.67 15.09 -14.20
CA ILE A 56 -4.29 15.43 -14.58
C ILE A 56 -3.90 14.84 -15.93
N ASN A 57 -4.82 14.10 -16.55
CA ASN A 57 -4.61 13.43 -17.85
C ASN A 57 -3.32 12.57 -17.87
N ALA A 58 -3.04 11.87 -16.77
CA ALA A 58 -1.84 11.06 -16.61
C ALA A 58 -2.10 9.82 -15.75
N GLU A 59 -1.27 8.82 -15.94
CA GLU A 59 -1.24 7.63 -15.08
C GLU A 59 -0.46 7.93 -13.79
N THR A 60 -0.97 7.41 -12.69
CA THR A 60 -0.31 7.50 -11.39
C THR A 60 -0.25 6.12 -10.72
N VAL A 61 0.85 5.88 -10.01
CA VAL A 61 0.97 4.75 -9.11
C VAL A 61 0.83 5.25 -7.67
N SER A 62 0.10 4.54 -6.86
CA SER A 62 -0.04 4.83 -5.44
C SER A 62 0.07 3.57 -4.60
N LEU A 63 0.55 3.73 -3.39
CA LEU A 63 0.41 2.77 -2.31
C LEU A 63 -0.15 3.50 -1.10
N GLY A 64 -0.79 2.77 -0.20
CA GLY A 64 -1.39 3.39 0.98
C GLY A 64 -1.54 2.43 2.13
N PHE A 65 -1.65 2.99 3.31
CA PHE A 65 -1.85 2.28 4.57
C PHE A 65 -2.64 3.16 5.55
N ARG A 66 -3.08 2.58 6.65
CA ARG A 66 -3.78 3.35 7.69
C ARG A 66 -2.82 4.26 8.44
N GLU A 67 -3.24 5.48 8.74
CA GLU A 67 -2.45 6.46 9.50
C GLU A 67 -2.05 5.95 10.88
N GLU A 68 -2.88 5.10 11.50
CA GLU A 68 -2.58 4.42 12.77
C GLU A 68 -1.28 3.59 12.71
N ASN A 69 -0.95 3.04 11.55
CA ASN A 69 0.25 2.24 11.33
C ASN A 69 1.50 3.07 11.01
N LEU A 70 1.37 4.39 10.89
CA LEU A 70 2.48 5.26 10.52
C LEU A 70 3.70 5.08 11.44
N HIS A 71 3.49 5.02 12.74
CA HIS A 71 4.57 4.84 13.70
C HIS A 71 5.31 3.52 13.53
N HIS A 72 4.62 2.44 13.23
CA HIS A 72 5.23 1.13 12.96
C HIS A 72 5.99 1.09 11.63
N VAL A 73 5.46 1.78 10.63
CA VAL A 73 6.03 1.83 9.29
C VAL A 73 7.31 2.68 9.24
N VAL A 74 7.34 3.76 10.03
CA VAL A 74 8.45 4.72 10.03
C VAL A 74 9.35 4.60 11.26
N GLU A 75 9.32 3.46 11.95
CA GLU A 75 10.22 3.21 13.07
C GLU A 75 11.68 3.57 12.72
N CYS A 76 12.32 4.35 13.58
CA CYS A 76 13.70 4.82 13.41
C CYS A 76 13.93 5.82 12.25
N ARG A 77 12.88 6.40 11.68
CA ARG A 77 13.01 7.42 10.64
C ARG A 77 12.52 8.78 11.12
N GLN A 78 13.16 9.81 10.63
CA GLN A 78 12.69 11.18 10.86
C GLN A 78 11.57 11.50 9.87
N PHE A 79 10.47 12.03 10.39
CA PHE A 79 9.37 12.51 9.57
C PHE A 79 8.87 13.85 10.10
N THR A 80 8.32 14.65 9.21
CA THR A 80 7.74 15.96 9.52
C THR A 80 6.28 15.96 9.10
N SER A 81 5.41 16.45 9.96
CA SER A 81 4.00 16.64 9.62
C SER A 81 3.84 17.88 8.76
N THR A 82 3.12 17.75 7.65
CA THR A 82 2.79 18.84 6.73
C THR A 82 1.28 19.05 6.65
N GLU A 83 0.84 20.11 5.99
CA GLU A 83 -0.59 20.38 5.78
C GLU A 83 -1.28 19.25 4.97
N LEU A 84 -0.56 18.64 4.05
CA LEU A 84 -1.06 17.57 3.18
C LEU A 84 -0.86 16.16 3.75
N GLY A 85 0.02 16.00 4.74
CA GLY A 85 0.34 14.70 5.31
C GLY A 85 1.67 14.68 6.04
N TYR A 86 2.61 13.86 5.57
CA TYR A 86 3.91 13.65 6.19
C TYR A 86 5.01 13.60 5.14
N ASP A 87 6.16 14.19 5.46
CA ASP A 87 7.39 14.04 4.68
C ASP A 87 8.37 13.18 5.47
N LEU A 88 8.81 12.06 4.88
CA LEU A 88 9.80 11.15 5.43
C LEU A 88 11.17 11.43 4.83
N LEU A 89 12.20 11.52 5.66
CA LEU A 89 13.58 11.64 5.20
C LEU A 89 14.18 10.27 4.94
N LEU A 90 14.78 10.10 3.75
CA LEU A 90 15.60 8.94 3.42
C LEU A 90 16.96 9.05 4.11
N LYS A 91 17.58 7.90 4.41
CA LYS A 91 18.94 7.84 4.91
C LYS A 91 19.93 8.11 3.78
N GLU A 92 21.16 8.51 4.13
CA GLU A 92 22.20 8.85 3.14
C GLU A 92 22.58 7.67 2.23
N ASP A 93 22.47 6.45 2.73
CA ASP A 93 22.72 5.20 2.01
C ASP A 93 21.54 4.74 1.14
N GLU A 94 20.36 5.30 1.34
CA GLU A 94 19.14 4.99 0.58
C GLU A 94 19.01 5.89 -0.64
N LYS A 95 19.68 5.51 -1.71
CA LYS A 95 19.59 6.23 -2.99
C LYS A 95 18.68 5.50 -3.95
N CYS A 96 17.74 6.23 -4.51
CA CYS A 96 16.96 5.73 -5.64
C CYS A 96 17.85 5.56 -6.87
N GLY A 97 17.50 4.59 -7.70
CA GLY A 97 18.07 4.48 -9.04
C GLY A 97 17.72 5.68 -9.93
N ASP A 98 18.19 5.64 -11.15
CA ASP A 98 17.93 6.65 -12.16
C ASP A 98 16.46 6.69 -12.58
N ASP A 99 16.05 7.73 -13.31
CA ASP A 99 14.69 7.85 -13.84
C ASP A 99 14.31 6.65 -14.71
N ASP A 100 15.26 6.05 -15.41
CA ASP A 100 15.04 4.83 -16.20
C ASP A 100 14.61 3.64 -15.34
N ALA A 101 15.18 3.48 -14.16
CA ALA A 101 14.79 2.44 -13.23
C ALA A 101 13.36 2.68 -12.68
N TYR A 102 13.00 3.93 -12.45
CA TYR A 102 11.64 4.32 -12.09
C TYR A 102 10.64 3.99 -13.20
N GLU A 103 10.95 4.34 -14.43
CA GLU A 103 10.09 4.06 -15.59
C GLU A 103 9.89 2.56 -15.82
N GLN A 104 10.93 1.77 -15.65
CA GLN A 104 10.83 0.30 -15.72
C GLN A 104 9.93 -0.27 -14.62
N TRP A 105 10.11 0.20 -13.39
CA TRP A 105 9.26 -0.20 -12.25
C TRP A 105 7.81 0.23 -12.48
N PHE A 106 7.58 1.46 -12.92
CA PHE A 106 6.26 2.00 -13.21
C PHE A 106 5.53 1.19 -14.29
N SER A 107 6.23 0.86 -15.37
CA SER A 107 5.69 0.10 -16.49
C SER A 107 5.37 -1.36 -16.14
N ALA A 108 6.09 -1.93 -15.17
CA ALA A 108 5.86 -3.30 -14.70
C ALA A 108 4.58 -3.46 -13.87
N ILE A 109 4.01 -2.36 -13.36
CA ILE A 109 2.79 -2.40 -12.56
C ILE A 109 1.58 -2.43 -13.49
N PRO A 110 0.66 -3.42 -13.35
CA PRO A 110 -0.54 -3.50 -14.20
C PRO A 110 -1.50 -2.33 -13.91
N ILE A 111 -2.11 -1.82 -14.97
CA ILE A 111 -3.15 -0.78 -14.85
C ILE A 111 -4.40 -1.43 -14.27
N ASN A 112 -4.91 -0.85 -13.20
CA ASN A 112 -6.15 -1.29 -12.58
C ASN A 112 -7.28 -0.33 -12.99
N ASP A 113 -8.01 -0.69 -14.04
CA ASP A 113 -9.09 0.14 -14.61
C ASP A 113 -10.35 0.19 -13.74
N GLN A 114 -10.35 -0.52 -12.63
CA GLN A 114 -11.48 -0.46 -11.73
C GLN A 114 -11.48 0.86 -10.95
N SER A 115 -12.27 1.78 -11.43
CA SER A 115 -12.66 3.01 -10.74
C SER A 115 -13.58 2.74 -9.53
N SER A 116 -13.36 1.67 -8.84
CA SER A 116 -14.05 1.42 -7.59
C SER A 116 -13.32 2.18 -6.50
N SER A 117 -14.07 2.99 -5.81
CA SER A 117 -13.73 3.71 -4.59
C SER A 117 -13.38 2.77 -3.42
N ASP A 118 -12.81 1.62 -3.70
CA ASP A 118 -12.46 0.64 -2.69
C ASP A 118 -11.14 1.01 -2.04
N PHE A 119 -11.29 1.68 -0.95
CA PHE A 119 -10.26 2.02 0.02
C PHE A 119 -9.71 0.79 0.77
N ASP A 120 -9.56 -0.31 0.07
CA ASP A 120 -8.91 -1.50 0.62
C ASP A 120 -7.41 -1.48 0.33
N ALA A 121 -6.72 -0.49 0.91
CA ALA A 121 -5.27 -0.51 1.00
C ALA A 121 -4.87 -1.48 2.14
N LEU A 122 -5.01 -2.77 1.87
CA LEU A 122 -4.57 -3.82 2.77
C LEU A 122 -3.20 -4.36 2.31
N PRO A 123 -2.34 -4.77 3.24
CA PRO A 123 -1.06 -5.39 2.87
C PRO A 123 -1.28 -6.58 1.94
N LEU A 124 -0.47 -6.72 0.92
CA LEU A 124 -0.61 -7.73 -0.14
C LEU A 124 -0.72 -9.18 0.35
N ALA A 125 -0.10 -9.51 1.46
CA ALA A 125 -0.02 -10.87 1.95
C ALA A 125 -1.16 -11.27 2.90
N GLY A 126 -1.76 -10.31 3.61
CA GLY A 126 -2.69 -10.63 4.69
C GLY A 126 -4.16 -10.64 4.29
N ALA A 127 -4.60 -9.67 3.50
CA ALA A 127 -6.02 -9.40 3.36
C ALA A 127 -6.81 -10.40 2.51
N ASN A 128 -6.24 -10.87 1.42
CA ASN A 128 -6.90 -11.90 0.61
C ASN A 128 -6.86 -13.25 1.32
N ALA A 129 -5.75 -13.53 2.02
CA ALA A 129 -5.61 -14.71 2.84
C ALA A 129 -6.61 -14.74 3.99
N GLU A 130 -6.77 -13.63 4.71
CA GLU A 130 -7.75 -13.53 5.79
C GLU A 130 -9.19 -13.68 5.30
N LYS A 131 -9.56 -13.02 4.21
CA LYS A 131 -10.90 -13.15 3.61
C LYS A 131 -11.20 -14.58 3.18
N GLU A 132 -10.23 -15.22 2.56
CA GLU A 132 -10.36 -16.63 2.14
C GLU A 132 -10.41 -17.57 3.35
N ALA A 133 -9.60 -17.34 4.37
CA ALA A 133 -9.66 -18.10 5.62
C ALA A 133 -11.03 -17.97 6.31
N ILE A 134 -11.54 -16.75 6.42
CA ILE A 134 -12.87 -16.49 7.00
C ILE A 134 -13.96 -17.15 6.15
N ARG A 135 -13.88 -17.10 4.84
CA ARG A 135 -14.82 -17.77 3.94
C ARG A 135 -14.79 -19.27 4.14
N ARG A 136 -13.64 -19.89 4.21
CA ARG A 136 -13.48 -21.34 4.45
C ARG A 136 -14.01 -21.75 5.82
N ILE A 137 -13.75 -20.95 6.85
CA ILE A 137 -14.27 -21.21 8.20
C ILE A 137 -15.81 -21.14 8.21
N ARG A 138 -16.40 -20.13 7.57
CA ARG A 138 -17.87 -19.98 7.49
C ARG A 138 -18.56 -21.10 6.72
N THR A 139 -17.91 -21.64 5.71
CA THR A 139 -18.46 -22.70 4.86
C THR A 139 -18.16 -24.11 5.39
N PHE A 140 -17.31 -24.22 6.42
CA PHE A 140 -16.95 -25.51 6.99
C PHE A 140 -18.12 -26.11 7.78
N PRO A 141 -18.61 -27.31 7.42
CA PRO A 141 -19.79 -27.92 8.04
C PRO A 141 -19.43 -28.59 9.38
N LEU A 142 -19.26 -27.77 10.43
CA LEU A 142 -18.89 -28.23 11.78
C LEU A 142 -19.79 -29.34 12.31
N GLU A 143 -21.10 -29.25 12.03
CA GLU A 143 -22.11 -30.17 12.52
C GLU A 143 -21.99 -31.60 11.94
N ARG A 144 -21.30 -31.74 10.81
CA ARG A 144 -21.16 -33.00 10.09
C ARG A 144 -19.75 -33.58 10.12
N LYS A 145 -18.83 -32.94 10.83
CA LYS A 145 -17.43 -33.35 10.87
C LYS A 145 -17.01 -33.83 12.25
N THR A 146 -16.12 -34.83 12.28
CA THR A 146 -15.53 -35.32 13.52
C THR A 146 -14.55 -34.30 14.09
N PRO A 147 -14.24 -34.35 15.39
CA PRO A 147 -13.22 -33.47 15.98
C PRO A 147 -11.87 -33.54 15.30
N LEU A 148 -11.46 -34.70 14.82
CA LEU A 148 -10.23 -34.89 14.07
C LEU A 148 -10.25 -34.11 12.76
N ASN A 149 -11.36 -34.13 12.01
CA ASN A 149 -11.52 -33.38 10.77
C ASN A 149 -11.48 -31.86 11.03
N CYS A 150 -12.00 -31.40 12.15
CA CYS A 150 -11.90 -29.99 12.55
C CYS A 150 -10.45 -29.61 12.87
N GLN A 151 -9.69 -30.45 13.54
CA GLN A 151 -8.27 -30.21 13.84
C GLN A 151 -7.43 -30.19 12.57
N LEU A 152 -7.65 -31.09 11.63
CA LEU A 152 -6.97 -31.10 10.33
C LEU A 152 -7.29 -29.86 9.52
N PHE A 153 -8.53 -29.41 9.51
CA PHE A 153 -8.95 -28.19 8.82
C PHE A 153 -8.27 -26.94 9.42
N LEU A 154 -8.21 -26.83 10.76
CA LEU A 154 -7.53 -25.73 11.43
C LEU A 154 -6.02 -25.75 11.18
N ALA A 155 -5.40 -26.93 11.14
CA ALA A 155 -3.99 -27.08 10.78
C ALA A 155 -3.73 -26.63 9.34
N GLU A 156 -4.58 -27.01 8.39
CA GLU A 156 -4.50 -26.57 6.99
C GLU A 156 -4.64 -25.05 6.85
N ILE A 157 -5.61 -24.45 7.54
CA ILE A 157 -5.77 -22.99 7.56
C ILE A 157 -4.52 -22.31 8.12
N LYS A 158 -3.95 -22.85 9.19
CA LYS A 158 -2.75 -22.29 9.81
C LYS A 158 -1.52 -22.37 8.88
N GLU A 159 -1.32 -23.48 8.18
CA GLU A 159 -0.21 -23.63 7.22
C GLU A 159 -0.33 -22.72 5.98
N LEU A 160 -1.55 -22.45 5.54
CA LEU A 160 -1.78 -21.61 4.36
C LEU A 160 -1.68 -20.12 4.64
N TYR A 161 -1.88 -19.68 5.87
CA TYR A 161 -2.06 -18.26 6.19
C TYR A 161 -1.14 -17.72 7.30
N TYR A 162 -0.22 -18.54 7.78
CA TYR A 162 0.77 -18.13 8.79
C TYR A 162 2.20 -18.44 8.33
#